data_c771523c01f2f6f7f59415b7f7ba7957
#
_entry.id   c771523c01f2f6f7f59415b7f7ba7957
#
_cell.length_a   1.000
_cell.length_b   1.000
_cell.length_c   1.000
_cell.angle_alpha   90.00
_cell.angle_beta   90.00
_cell.angle_gamma   90.00
#
_symmetry.space_group_name_H-M   'P 1'
#
loop_
_entity.id
_entity.type
_entity.pdbx_description
1 polymer ?
#
loop_
_entity_poly.entity_id
_entity_poly.type
_entity_poly.pdbx_seq_one_letter_code
_entity_poly.pdbx_strand_id
1 'polypeptide(L)'
;LEADVIVSTSGMLQGGPSIWYLNRLRQDSKNAILFTGYQASNTGGRKLQNEGKINIFGNETDISLEWESYSFSTHAGQKEIVDFAAACEAKEVVVYHTDPSHARPPLVEELEKNGHIVHNPVNGISEYLGEEFSRSN
;
A
#
# COMPACT_ATOMS: atom_id res chain seq x y z
N LEU A 1 -22.07 1.44 -22.47
CA LEU A 1 -22.29 1.15 -21.05
C LEU A 1 -23.47 1.99 -20.59
N GLU A 2 -24.43 1.38 -19.93
CA GLU A 2 -25.64 2.06 -19.44
C GLU A 2 -25.55 2.41 -17.94
N ALA A 3 -24.39 2.14 -17.31
CA ALA A 3 -24.17 2.38 -15.89
C ALA A 3 -23.49 3.73 -15.65
N ASP A 4 -23.98 4.49 -14.67
CA ASP A 4 -23.39 5.73 -14.22
C ASP A 4 -22.16 5.50 -13.32
N VAL A 5 -22.13 4.39 -12.59
CA VAL A 5 -21.03 3.99 -11.70
C VAL A 5 -20.68 2.52 -11.92
N ILE A 6 -19.39 2.24 -12.04
CA ILE A 6 -18.84 0.90 -12.19
C ILE A 6 -17.85 0.63 -11.07
N VAL A 7 -18.13 -0.38 -10.25
CA VAL A 7 -17.18 -0.87 -9.24
C VAL A 7 -16.48 -2.10 -9.80
N SER A 8 -15.16 -2.09 -9.84
CA SER A 8 -14.36 -3.13 -10.48
C SER A 8 -13.19 -3.57 -9.60
N THR A 9 -12.83 -4.84 -9.73
CA THR A 9 -11.59 -5.40 -9.17
C THR A 9 -10.37 -4.99 -9.99
N SER A 10 -9.17 -5.38 -9.53
CA SER A 10 -7.89 -5.02 -10.14
C SER A 10 -7.62 -3.51 -10.08
N GLY A 11 -7.84 -2.91 -8.91
CA GLY A 11 -7.73 -1.47 -8.67
C GLY A 11 -6.35 -0.86 -8.97
N MET A 12 -5.28 -1.66 -9.06
CA MET A 12 -3.94 -1.19 -9.47
C MET A 12 -3.74 -1.13 -10.99
N LEU A 13 -4.78 -1.40 -11.77
CA LEU A 13 -4.77 -1.35 -13.24
C LEU A 13 -3.67 -2.19 -13.90
N GLN A 14 -3.45 -3.40 -13.39
CA GLN A 14 -2.49 -4.37 -13.96
C GLN A 14 -3.13 -5.41 -14.88
N GLY A 15 -4.43 -5.36 -15.07
CA GLY A 15 -5.19 -6.30 -15.87
C GLY A 15 -6.64 -6.42 -15.40
N GLY A 16 -7.33 -7.45 -15.88
CA GLY A 16 -8.69 -7.76 -15.47
C GLY A 16 -9.75 -6.77 -15.97
N PRO A 17 -10.93 -6.76 -15.33
CA PRO A 17 -12.06 -5.96 -15.81
C PRO A 17 -11.81 -4.46 -15.76
N SER A 18 -11.02 -3.95 -14.82
CA SER A 18 -10.71 -2.52 -14.73
C SER A 18 -10.05 -1.97 -16.00
N ILE A 19 -9.11 -2.72 -16.60
CA ILE A 19 -8.46 -2.34 -17.86
C ILE A 19 -9.45 -2.36 -19.03
N TRP A 20 -10.37 -3.31 -19.03
CA TRP A 20 -11.39 -3.40 -20.08
C TRP A 20 -12.35 -2.20 -20.04
N TYR A 21 -12.79 -1.78 -18.86
CA TYR A 21 -13.62 -0.59 -18.69
C TYR A 21 -12.84 0.67 -19.02
N LEU A 22 -11.62 0.81 -18.48
CA LEU A 22 -10.78 1.96 -18.73
C LEU A 22 -10.52 2.16 -20.22
N ASN A 23 -10.23 1.09 -20.98
CA ASN A 23 -10.03 1.19 -22.41
C ASN A 23 -11.24 1.75 -23.19
N ARG A 24 -12.44 1.54 -22.69
CA ARG A 24 -13.68 2.05 -23.29
C ARG A 24 -13.98 3.50 -22.90
N LEU A 25 -13.60 3.90 -21.71
CA LEU A 25 -14.01 5.16 -21.11
C LEU A 25 -12.93 6.25 -21.19
N ARG A 26 -11.69 5.90 -21.47
CA ARG A 26 -10.49 6.71 -21.35
C ARG A 26 -10.44 7.99 -22.18
N GLN A 27 -11.22 8.10 -23.25
CA GLN A 27 -11.18 9.23 -24.18
C GLN A 27 -12.22 10.30 -23.88
N ASP A 28 -13.19 10.02 -23.03
CA ASP A 28 -14.22 10.97 -22.66
C ASP A 28 -13.90 11.58 -21.29
N SER A 29 -13.57 12.88 -21.28
CA SER A 29 -13.24 13.65 -20.09
C SER A 29 -14.40 13.85 -19.12
N LYS A 30 -15.61 13.44 -19.48
CA LYS A 30 -16.76 13.39 -18.55
C LYS A 30 -16.70 12.19 -17.62
N ASN A 31 -15.89 11.18 -17.97
CA ASN A 31 -15.66 10.03 -17.13
C ASN A 31 -14.55 10.32 -16.12
N ALA A 32 -14.61 9.65 -14.98
CA ALA A 32 -13.57 9.71 -13.97
C ALA A 32 -13.24 8.32 -13.44
N ILE A 33 -12.00 8.14 -12.97
CA ILE A 33 -11.57 6.97 -12.23
C ILE A 33 -11.27 7.35 -10.77
N LEU A 34 -11.88 6.64 -9.83
CA LEU A 34 -11.67 6.84 -8.41
C LEU A 34 -10.86 5.66 -7.86
N PHE A 35 -9.62 5.93 -7.49
CA PHE A 35 -8.80 4.96 -6.78
C PHE A 35 -9.18 4.93 -5.31
N THR A 36 -9.60 3.77 -4.83
CA THR A 36 -10.05 3.59 -3.44
C THR A 36 -8.99 2.94 -2.54
N GLY A 37 -7.78 2.76 -3.06
CA GLY A 37 -6.68 2.16 -2.34
C GLY A 37 -5.31 2.54 -2.90
N TYR A 38 -4.28 2.08 -2.20
CA TYR A 38 -2.88 2.35 -2.54
C TYR A 38 -2.52 1.84 -3.95
N GLN A 39 -1.73 2.64 -4.65
CA GLN A 39 -1.15 2.27 -5.94
C GLN A 39 0.34 1.97 -5.75
N ALA A 40 0.72 0.71 -5.83
CA ALA A 40 2.11 0.29 -5.67
C ALA A 40 3.00 0.79 -6.83
N SER A 41 4.29 0.93 -6.55
CA SER A 41 5.29 1.23 -7.58
C SER A 41 5.22 0.19 -8.71
N ASN A 42 5.47 0.61 -9.95
CA ASN A 42 5.42 -0.23 -11.16
C ASN A 42 4.04 -0.82 -11.50
N THR A 43 2.96 -0.23 -10.99
CA THR A 43 1.59 -0.59 -11.37
C THR A 43 1.02 0.37 -12.42
N GLY A 44 0.00 -0.08 -13.15
CA GLY A 44 -0.70 0.75 -14.12
C GLY A 44 -1.36 1.97 -13.48
N GLY A 45 -1.94 1.81 -12.28
CA GLY A 45 -2.53 2.91 -11.54
C GLY A 45 -1.49 3.96 -11.12
N ARG A 46 -0.31 3.53 -10.65
CA ARG A 46 0.78 4.45 -10.32
C ARG A 46 1.30 5.19 -11.57
N LYS A 47 1.42 4.48 -12.68
CA LYS A 47 1.82 5.09 -13.96
C LYS A 47 0.80 6.13 -14.42
N LEU A 48 -0.49 5.82 -14.32
CA LEU A 48 -1.55 6.77 -14.67
C LEU A 48 -1.46 8.04 -13.80
N GLN A 49 -1.27 7.90 -12.49
CA GLN A 49 -1.13 9.04 -11.57
C GLN A 49 0.07 9.93 -11.88
N ASN A 50 1.19 9.35 -12.29
CA ASN A 50 2.43 10.08 -12.52
C ASN A 50 2.53 10.68 -13.92
N GLU A 51 2.01 9.99 -14.92
CA GLU A 51 2.30 10.26 -16.35
C GLU A 51 1.04 10.52 -17.19
N GLY A 52 -0.15 10.29 -16.67
CA GLY A 52 -1.39 10.35 -17.44
C GLY A 52 -1.52 9.23 -18.48
N LYS A 53 -0.72 8.19 -18.36
CA LYS A 53 -0.62 7.09 -19.33
C LYS A 53 -0.68 5.74 -18.65
N ILE A 54 -1.08 4.73 -19.42
CA ILE A 54 -1.11 3.34 -18.96
C ILE A 54 -0.84 2.40 -20.14
N ASN A 55 -0.34 1.20 -19.82
CA ASN A 55 -0.24 0.13 -20.80
C ASN A 55 -1.58 -0.61 -20.90
N ILE A 56 -2.23 -0.54 -22.04
CA ILE A 56 -3.47 -1.27 -22.35
C ILE A 56 -3.17 -2.29 -23.44
N PHE A 57 -3.27 -3.58 -23.11
CA PHE A 57 -3.02 -4.68 -24.05
C PHE A 57 -1.67 -4.59 -24.79
N GLY A 58 -0.62 -4.18 -24.08
CA GLY A 58 0.73 -4.05 -24.64
C GLY A 58 1.05 -2.71 -25.28
N ASN A 59 0.09 -1.79 -25.39
CA ASN A 59 0.30 -0.47 -25.98
C ASN A 59 0.25 0.63 -24.92
N GLU A 60 1.25 1.51 -24.92
CA GLU A 60 1.21 2.72 -24.10
C GLU A 60 0.12 3.64 -24.63
N THR A 61 -0.77 4.08 -23.75
CA THR A 61 -2.03 4.73 -24.11
C THR A 61 -2.27 5.93 -23.21
N ASP A 62 -2.56 7.08 -23.82
CA ASP A 62 -2.96 8.29 -23.10
C ASP A 62 -4.37 8.15 -22.53
N ILE A 63 -4.55 8.72 -21.35
CA ILE A 63 -5.82 8.71 -20.60
C ILE A 63 -6.29 10.16 -20.45
N SER A 64 -7.46 10.47 -21.00
CA SER A 64 -8.04 11.82 -20.97
C SER A 64 -9.10 12.02 -19.91
N LEU A 65 -9.57 10.93 -19.27
CA LEU A 65 -10.51 11.02 -18.13
C LEU A 65 -9.83 11.58 -16.89
N GLU A 66 -10.60 12.17 -16.01
CA GLU A 66 -10.13 12.62 -14.70
C GLU A 66 -9.86 11.44 -13.77
N TRP A 67 -9.01 11.64 -12.76
CA TRP A 67 -8.81 10.66 -11.71
C TRP A 67 -8.63 11.32 -10.34
N GLU A 68 -9.06 10.63 -9.31
CA GLU A 68 -8.93 11.04 -7.91
C GLU A 68 -8.54 9.82 -7.06
N SER A 69 -7.84 10.04 -5.95
CA SER A 69 -7.44 8.99 -5.03
C SER A 69 -8.01 9.22 -3.64
N TYR A 70 -8.64 8.19 -3.11
CA TYR A 70 -9.17 8.15 -1.74
C TYR A 70 -8.53 6.99 -0.97
N SER A 71 -8.22 7.23 0.28
CA SER A 71 -7.71 6.17 1.16
C SER A 71 -8.86 5.58 1.97
N PHE A 72 -9.41 4.46 1.48
CA PHE A 72 -10.33 3.61 2.25
C PHE A 72 -9.60 2.36 2.76
N SER A 73 -8.32 2.52 3.15
CA SER A 73 -7.53 1.42 3.69
C SER A 73 -8.14 0.91 4.99
N THR A 74 -8.26 -0.41 5.10
CA THR A 74 -8.58 -1.10 6.36
C THR A 74 -7.31 -1.48 7.14
N HIS A 75 -6.13 -1.18 6.59
CA HIS A 75 -4.88 -1.36 7.31
C HIS A 75 -4.68 -0.22 8.31
N ALA A 76 -4.18 -0.56 9.49
CA ALA A 76 -3.84 0.41 10.50
C ALA A 76 -2.76 1.37 10.01
N GLY A 77 -2.93 2.66 10.27
CA GLY A 77 -1.89 3.67 10.08
C GLY A 77 -0.82 3.62 11.18
N GLN A 78 0.29 4.35 10.98
CA GLN A 78 1.40 4.37 11.92
C GLN A 78 0.95 4.68 13.34
N LYS A 79 0.13 5.73 13.53
CA LYS A 79 -0.37 6.12 14.85
C LYS A 79 -1.20 5.01 15.51
N GLU A 80 -2.06 4.35 14.75
CA GLU A 80 -2.89 3.26 15.27
C GLU A 80 -2.05 2.05 15.70
N ILE A 81 -0.97 1.75 14.97
CA ILE A 81 -0.04 0.67 15.34
C ILE A 81 0.70 1.00 16.64
N VAL A 82 1.18 2.24 16.78
CA VAL A 82 1.87 2.71 18.00
C VAL A 82 0.90 2.71 19.19
N ASP A 83 -0.30 3.25 19.03
CA ASP A 83 -1.33 3.27 20.08
C ASP A 83 -1.70 1.83 20.51
N PHE A 84 -1.78 0.90 19.55
CA PHE A 84 -2.06 -0.51 19.82
C PHE A 84 -0.93 -1.17 20.63
N ALA A 85 0.33 -0.95 20.24
CA ALA A 85 1.48 -1.47 20.96
C ALA A 85 1.51 -0.95 22.41
N ALA A 86 1.23 0.34 22.61
CA ALA A 86 1.13 0.95 23.92
C ALA A 86 -0.03 0.38 24.74
N ALA A 87 -1.21 0.21 24.14
CA ALA A 87 -2.37 -0.38 24.82
C ALA A 87 -2.16 -1.85 25.22
N CYS A 88 -1.30 -2.58 24.50
CA CYS A 88 -0.89 -3.93 24.87
C CYS A 88 0.19 -3.96 25.96
N GLU A 89 0.70 -2.81 26.42
CA GLU A 89 1.84 -2.73 27.35
C GLU A 89 3.06 -3.54 26.85
N ALA A 90 3.23 -3.60 25.53
CA ALA A 90 4.27 -4.41 24.89
C ALA A 90 5.66 -3.85 25.24
N LYS A 91 6.54 -4.67 25.81
CA LYS A 91 7.94 -4.30 26.03
C LYS A 91 8.74 -4.40 24.74
N GLU A 92 8.49 -5.43 23.98
CA GLU A 92 9.18 -5.73 22.73
C GLU A 92 8.18 -5.77 21.58
N VAL A 93 8.55 -5.17 20.45
CA VAL A 93 7.72 -5.11 19.22
C VAL A 93 8.55 -5.59 18.03
N VAL A 94 8.01 -6.52 17.27
CA VAL A 94 8.63 -6.99 16.03
C VAL A 94 7.93 -6.34 14.85
N VAL A 95 8.64 -5.56 14.05
CA VAL A 95 8.11 -4.89 12.86
C VAL A 95 8.48 -5.69 11.61
N TYR A 96 7.50 -6.25 10.93
CA TYR A 96 7.69 -6.99 9.69
C TYR A 96 6.56 -6.71 8.68
N HIS A 97 6.72 -7.15 7.43
CA HIS A 97 5.72 -7.01 6.36
C HIS A 97 5.33 -5.55 6.07
N THR A 98 6.28 -4.62 6.22
CA THR A 98 6.12 -3.22 5.84
C THR A 98 7.17 -2.83 4.80
N ASP A 99 6.93 -1.76 4.05
CA ASP A 99 7.93 -1.22 3.12
C ASP A 99 9.19 -0.82 3.89
N PRO A 100 10.35 -1.47 3.59
CA PRO A 100 11.57 -1.27 4.37
C PRO A 100 12.21 0.11 4.19
N SER A 101 11.86 0.82 3.12
CA SER A 101 12.50 2.06 2.72
C SER A 101 11.76 3.30 3.21
N HIS A 102 10.43 3.26 3.25
CA HIS A 102 9.61 4.44 3.50
C HIS A 102 8.73 4.31 4.75
N ALA A 103 8.04 3.18 4.92
CA ALA A 103 7.07 3.02 6.00
C ALA A 103 7.70 2.50 7.30
N ARG A 104 8.70 1.61 7.20
CA ARG A 104 9.29 0.95 8.36
C ARG A 104 10.16 1.88 9.22
N PRO A 105 11.07 2.70 8.67
CA PRO A 105 11.94 3.55 9.50
C PRO A 105 11.16 4.51 10.42
N PRO A 106 10.17 5.29 9.95
CA PRO A 106 9.43 6.18 10.83
C PRO A 106 8.57 5.44 11.86
N LEU A 107 8.10 4.23 11.55
CA LEU A 107 7.35 3.41 12.51
C LEU A 107 8.27 2.91 13.64
N VAL A 108 9.46 2.41 13.31
CA VAL A 108 10.46 1.97 14.28
C VAL A 108 10.83 3.12 15.21
N GLU A 109 11.18 4.27 14.66
CA GLU A 109 11.54 5.47 15.43
C GLU A 109 10.44 5.88 16.41
N GLU A 110 9.19 5.84 15.97
CA GLU A 110 8.06 6.25 16.83
C GLU A 110 7.77 5.22 17.94
N LEU A 111 7.90 3.93 17.65
CA LEU A 111 7.78 2.88 18.68
C LEU A 111 8.90 3.00 19.72
N GLU A 112 10.14 3.23 19.31
CA GLU A 112 11.28 3.43 20.22
C GLU A 112 11.09 4.67 21.11
N LYS A 113 10.61 5.79 20.55
CA LYS A 113 10.24 7.00 21.31
C LYS A 113 9.21 6.74 22.40
N ASN A 114 8.29 5.80 22.15
CA ASN A 114 7.27 5.38 23.12
C ASN A 114 7.79 4.32 24.10
N GLY A 115 9.09 4.01 24.08
CA GLY A 115 9.76 3.15 25.08
C GLY A 115 9.72 1.66 24.77
N HIS A 116 9.33 1.26 23.57
CA HIS A 116 9.38 -0.13 23.14
C HIS A 116 10.80 -0.52 22.66
N ILE A 117 11.20 -1.74 22.93
CA ILE A 117 12.35 -2.39 22.28
C ILE A 117 11.87 -2.88 20.92
N VAL A 118 12.44 -2.39 19.83
CA VAL A 118 11.95 -2.71 18.49
C VAL A 118 12.91 -3.64 17.76
N HIS A 119 12.41 -4.79 17.35
CA HIS A 119 13.09 -5.73 16.48
C HIS A 119 12.69 -5.46 15.03
N ASN A 120 13.68 -5.25 14.19
CA ASN A 120 13.51 -4.93 12.79
C ASN A 120 14.21 -5.98 11.90
N PRO A 121 13.66 -7.21 11.80
CA PRO A 121 14.32 -8.33 11.15
C PRO A 121 14.55 -8.08 9.65
N VAL A 122 15.68 -8.54 9.18
CA VAL A 122 16.06 -8.56 7.76
C VAL A 122 15.94 -9.99 7.23
N ASN A 123 15.48 -10.14 6.01
CA ASN A 123 15.32 -11.45 5.39
C ASN A 123 16.62 -12.26 5.41
N GLY A 124 16.53 -13.49 5.91
CA GLY A 124 17.66 -14.41 6.00
C GLY A 124 18.53 -14.26 7.27
N ILE A 125 18.20 -13.32 8.16
CA ILE A 125 18.86 -13.12 9.45
C ILE A 125 17.90 -13.57 10.55
N SER A 126 18.39 -14.43 11.46
CA SER A 126 17.63 -14.83 12.64
C SER A 126 17.86 -13.82 13.77
N GLU A 127 16.78 -13.36 14.39
CA GLU A 127 16.81 -12.55 15.61
C GLU A 127 16.24 -13.35 16.77
N TYR A 128 16.83 -13.19 17.95
CA TYR A 128 16.35 -13.82 19.18
C TYR A 128 15.61 -12.81 20.01
N LEU A 129 14.41 -13.18 20.46
CA LEU A 129 13.55 -12.35 21.31
C LEU A 129 13.68 -12.81 22.75
N GLY A 130 13.98 -11.87 23.67
CA GLY A 130 14.06 -12.09 25.10
C GLY A 130 15.40 -12.67 25.59
N GLU A 131 15.70 -12.43 26.87
CA GLU A 131 16.96 -12.87 27.51
C GLU A 131 17.01 -14.38 27.82
N GLU A 132 15.86 -15.08 27.84
CA GLU A 132 15.79 -16.49 28.27
C GLU A 132 16.27 -17.49 27.22
N PHE A 133 16.32 -17.11 25.93
CA PHE A 133 16.76 -18.00 24.85
C PHE A 133 18.29 -18.09 24.67
N SER A 134 19.07 -17.25 25.35
CA SER A 134 20.53 -17.24 25.23
C SER A 134 21.26 -18.28 26.08
N ARG A 135 20.56 -19.14 26.84
CA ARG A 135 21.14 -20.08 27.80
C ARG A 135 20.86 -21.56 27.56
N SER A 136 20.49 -21.94 26.35
CA SER A 136 20.31 -23.35 25.99
C SER A 136 21.28 -23.75 24.89
N ASN A 137 22.55 -23.89 25.25
CA ASN A 137 23.55 -24.71 24.54
C ASN A 137 24.48 -25.35 25.58
#